data_40872876379ad0aeea2648c6ba0cb0d6
#
_entry.id   40872876379ad0aeea2648c6ba0cb0d6
#
_cell.length_a   1.000
_cell.length_b   1.000
_cell.length_c   1.000
_cell.angle_alpha   90.00
_cell.angle_beta   90.00
_cell.angle_gamma   90.00
#
_symmetry.space_group_name_H-M   'P 1'
#
loop_
_entity.id
_entity.type
_entity.pdbx_description
1 polymer ?
#
loop_
_entity_poly.entity_id
_entity_poly.type
_entity_poly.pdbx_seq_one_letter_code
_entity_poly.pdbx_strand_id
1 'polypeptide(L)'
;MTDVSVTATDATTTTGAVQRLAERWIRDGMAAGEGRGGTGTGTGFVCSPAGLWLALAAVAAGARGATAAELRALLGTADREAAPVVTALARELAGTGALGVATRVWSRVSVLPAFQEALPDVRFDPMDPAAADAWVREATGGLIERLPLEITDETLLALANVLALKARWEKPFEAWRTHDLPFTDAAGTVAPVPTMVKDVPPADAWTAGGAYVVELRCATEPGGGPGARVRLVLGEPGAGAARVLPVGWAPRAGGVPLDTDRVTIGLPRLTLRTRVPVTGQLASLGVRLALTDAADFSGLSLEPLAISDVVQEAVLKIAEEGVEAAAVTVVAMRAGSAPRPQRVHHIAFDRPFGVVVLAGTEDTPLFTAWQAEAPADPNA
;
A
#
# COMPACT_ATOMS: atom_id res chain seq x y z
N MET A 1 2.82 33.21 13.95
CA MET A 1 3.12 31.77 13.91
C MET A 1 2.02 31.07 14.67
N THR A 2 0.97 30.71 14.00
CA THR A 2 -0.13 29.91 14.57
C THR A 2 0.17 28.46 14.23
N ASP A 3 0.64 27.75 15.24
CA ASP A 3 0.85 26.30 15.18
C ASP A 3 -0.53 25.65 15.03
N VAL A 4 -0.85 25.21 13.81
CA VAL A 4 -2.09 24.45 13.56
C VAL A 4 -1.81 23.05 14.09
N SER A 5 -2.18 22.85 15.34
CA SER A 5 -2.18 21.53 15.98
C SER A 5 -3.18 20.65 15.22
N VAL A 6 -2.68 19.81 14.29
CA VAL A 6 -3.48 18.74 13.70
C VAL A 6 -3.83 17.78 14.82
N THR A 7 -5.08 17.76 15.20
CA THR A 7 -5.56 16.96 16.33
C THR A 7 -5.61 15.48 15.95
N ALA A 8 -5.51 14.57 16.90
CA ALA A 8 -5.65 13.12 16.69
C ALA A 8 -6.96 12.74 15.95
N THR A 9 -8.00 13.58 16.07
CA THR A 9 -9.27 13.43 15.36
C THR A 9 -9.11 13.52 13.84
N ASP A 10 -8.23 14.42 13.34
CA ASP A 10 -8.02 14.60 11.90
C ASP A 10 -7.26 13.42 11.29
N ALA A 11 -6.29 12.85 12.00
CA ALA A 11 -5.56 11.65 11.58
C ALA A 11 -6.49 10.43 11.46
N THR A 12 -7.35 10.17 12.45
CA THR A 12 -8.37 9.10 12.43
C THR A 12 -9.32 9.28 11.24
N THR A 13 -9.73 10.49 10.94
CA THR A 13 -10.58 10.80 9.79
C THR A 13 -9.86 10.51 8.47
N THR A 14 -8.58 10.83 8.35
CA THR A 14 -7.76 10.61 7.14
C THR A 14 -7.52 9.12 6.92
N THR A 15 -7.12 8.37 7.96
CA THR A 15 -6.99 6.91 7.89
C THR A 15 -8.29 6.24 7.44
N GLY A 16 -9.42 6.65 8.01
CA GLY A 16 -10.73 6.16 7.59
C GLY A 16 -11.05 6.48 6.12
N ALA A 17 -10.62 7.64 5.61
CA ALA A 17 -10.79 7.98 4.20
C ALA A 17 -9.94 7.09 3.28
N VAL A 18 -8.67 6.83 3.65
CA VAL A 18 -7.79 5.90 2.92
C VAL A 18 -8.35 4.48 2.92
N GLN A 19 -8.86 4.00 4.06
CA GLN A 19 -9.49 2.67 4.19
C GLN A 19 -10.73 2.55 3.30
N ARG A 20 -11.63 3.56 3.31
CA ARG A 20 -12.81 3.59 2.42
C ARG A 20 -12.43 3.62 0.94
N LEU A 21 -11.39 4.40 0.58
CA LEU A 21 -10.85 4.39 -0.79
C LEU A 21 -10.34 3.00 -1.16
N ALA A 22 -9.57 2.35 -0.28
CA ALA A 22 -9.06 1.01 -0.48
C ALA A 22 -10.18 -0.01 -0.73
N GLU A 23 -11.22 -0.01 0.11
CA GLU A 23 -12.37 -0.92 -0.02
C GLU A 23 -13.11 -0.72 -1.35
N ARG A 24 -13.39 0.53 -1.71
CA ARG A 24 -14.08 0.84 -2.97
C ARG A 24 -13.21 0.46 -4.16
N TRP A 25 -11.94 0.83 -4.14
CA TRP A 25 -11.01 0.56 -5.23
C TRP A 25 -10.80 -0.93 -5.47
N ILE A 26 -10.63 -1.72 -4.41
CA ILE A 26 -10.51 -3.18 -4.52
C ILE A 26 -11.80 -3.79 -5.07
N ARG A 27 -12.97 -3.38 -4.55
CA ARG A 27 -14.27 -3.91 -4.95
C ARG A 27 -14.63 -3.55 -6.40
N ASP A 28 -14.51 -2.27 -6.75
CA ASP A 28 -15.09 -1.72 -7.97
C ASP A 28 -14.07 -1.56 -9.09
N GLY A 29 -12.77 -1.42 -8.75
CA GLY A 29 -11.69 -1.22 -9.68
C GLY A 29 -10.89 -2.48 -10.00
N MET A 30 -10.52 -3.24 -8.98
CA MET A 30 -9.66 -4.41 -9.14
C MET A 30 -10.45 -5.69 -9.43
N ALA A 31 -11.69 -5.82 -8.94
CA ALA A 31 -12.57 -6.96 -9.21
C ALA A 31 -13.37 -6.82 -10.53
N ALA A 32 -13.62 -5.60 -11.00
CA ALA A 32 -14.39 -5.36 -12.23
C ALA A 32 -13.60 -5.61 -13.53
N GLY A 33 -12.35 -6.05 -13.45
CA GLY A 33 -11.45 -6.28 -14.58
C GLY A 33 -11.71 -7.55 -15.40
N GLU A 34 -12.83 -8.23 -15.22
CA GLU A 34 -13.14 -9.49 -15.90
C GLU A 34 -13.35 -9.40 -17.43
N GLY A 35 -13.23 -8.21 -18.04
CA GLY A 35 -13.59 -8.04 -19.45
C GLY A 35 -12.48 -7.59 -20.41
N ARG A 36 -11.41 -6.94 -19.97
CA ARG A 36 -10.38 -6.37 -20.86
C ARG A 36 -9.00 -6.27 -20.18
N GLY A 37 -8.33 -7.38 -19.93
CA GLY A 37 -6.95 -7.38 -19.42
C GLY A 37 -6.82 -6.92 -17.97
N GLY A 38 -7.89 -6.93 -17.20
CA GLY A 38 -7.93 -6.58 -15.79
C GLY A 38 -7.63 -7.77 -14.89
N THR A 39 -7.15 -7.49 -13.70
CA THR A 39 -6.90 -8.44 -12.61
C THR A 39 -8.23 -9.03 -12.11
N GLY A 40 -8.75 -10.05 -12.82
CA GLY A 40 -9.89 -10.84 -12.32
C GLY A 40 -9.60 -11.47 -10.96
N THR A 41 -10.60 -12.03 -10.30
CA THR A 41 -10.44 -12.72 -9.00
C THR A 41 -9.37 -13.81 -8.99
N GLY A 42 -8.92 -14.25 -10.18
CA GLY A 42 -7.88 -15.25 -10.40
C GLY A 42 -6.46 -14.71 -10.56
N THR A 43 -6.23 -13.40 -10.62
CA THR A 43 -4.89 -12.80 -10.76
C THR A 43 -4.45 -12.08 -9.50
N GLY A 44 -3.17 -12.25 -9.14
CA GLY A 44 -2.53 -11.52 -8.05
C GLY A 44 -2.34 -10.05 -8.38
N PHE A 45 -2.40 -9.18 -7.37
CA PHE A 45 -2.12 -7.76 -7.53
C PHE A 45 -1.49 -7.15 -6.27
N VAL A 46 -0.85 -6.01 -6.46
CA VAL A 46 -0.44 -5.11 -5.38
C VAL A 46 -0.81 -3.67 -5.75
N CYS A 47 -1.31 -2.92 -4.80
CA CYS A 47 -1.57 -1.48 -4.96
C CYS A 47 -1.32 -0.73 -3.65
N SER A 48 -1.22 0.59 -3.74
CA SER A 48 -1.03 1.47 -2.59
C SER A 48 -2.23 2.43 -2.43
N PRO A 49 -3.18 2.12 -1.55
CA PRO A 49 -4.29 3.03 -1.27
C PRO A 49 -3.85 4.38 -0.72
N ALA A 50 -2.87 4.40 0.20
CA ALA A 50 -2.32 5.65 0.73
C ALA A 50 -1.64 6.48 -0.36
N GLY A 51 -0.90 5.85 -1.29
CA GLY A 51 -0.26 6.53 -2.42
C GLY A 51 -1.28 7.15 -3.37
N LEU A 52 -2.32 6.42 -3.73
CA LEU A 52 -3.40 6.95 -4.58
C LEU A 52 -4.13 8.10 -3.88
N TRP A 53 -4.44 7.94 -2.58
CA TRP A 53 -5.08 8.99 -1.80
C TRP A 53 -4.24 10.26 -1.75
N LEU A 54 -2.94 10.14 -1.45
CA LEU A 54 -2.01 11.28 -1.41
C LEU A 54 -1.91 12.00 -2.76
N ALA A 55 -1.81 11.26 -3.87
CA ALA A 55 -1.73 11.83 -5.20
C ALA A 55 -3.01 12.62 -5.54
N LEU A 56 -4.18 12.00 -5.36
CA LEU A 56 -5.45 12.63 -5.66
C LEU A 56 -5.76 13.80 -4.71
N ALA A 57 -5.44 13.68 -3.42
CA ALA A 57 -5.67 14.75 -2.46
C ALA A 57 -4.75 15.96 -2.68
N ALA A 58 -3.50 15.75 -3.13
CA ALA A 58 -2.61 16.83 -3.52
C ALA A 58 -3.20 17.64 -4.69
N VAL A 59 -3.73 16.97 -5.72
CA VAL A 59 -4.42 17.64 -6.83
C VAL A 59 -5.72 18.31 -6.36
N ALA A 60 -6.49 17.63 -5.49
CA ALA A 60 -7.73 18.15 -4.92
C ALA A 60 -7.56 19.43 -4.11
N ALA A 61 -6.36 19.71 -3.58
CA ALA A 61 -6.05 20.99 -2.91
C ALA A 61 -6.18 22.19 -3.86
N GLY A 62 -5.98 21.96 -5.17
CA GLY A 62 -6.16 22.97 -6.20
C GLY A 62 -7.57 23.01 -6.80
N ALA A 63 -8.44 22.05 -6.50
CA ALA A 63 -9.80 22.00 -7.02
C ALA A 63 -10.71 23.05 -6.39
N ARG A 64 -11.72 23.51 -7.15
CA ARG A 64 -12.73 24.49 -6.68
C ARG A 64 -14.13 24.02 -7.08
N GLY A 65 -15.14 24.62 -6.46
CA GLY A 65 -16.56 24.44 -6.83
C GLY A 65 -17.00 22.97 -6.86
N ALA A 66 -17.65 22.57 -7.94
CA ALA A 66 -18.18 21.23 -8.13
C ALA A 66 -17.09 20.15 -8.23
N THR A 67 -15.93 20.48 -8.81
CA THR A 67 -14.76 19.58 -8.89
C THR A 67 -14.23 19.26 -7.49
N ALA A 68 -14.12 20.26 -6.61
CA ALA A 68 -13.75 20.06 -5.23
C ALA A 68 -14.79 19.21 -4.46
N ALA A 69 -16.06 19.42 -4.71
CA ALA A 69 -17.13 18.63 -4.07
C ALA A 69 -17.07 17.14 -4.47
N GLU A 70 -16.81 16.85 -5.75
CA GLU A 70 -16.66 15.49 -6.26
C GLU A 70 -15.44 14.79 -5.63
N LEU A 71 -14.29 15.44 -5.61
CA LEU A 71 -13.07 14.90 -5.02
C LEU A 71 -13.20 14.74 -3.49
N ARG A 72 -13.85 15.67 -2.80
CA ARG A 72 -14.15 15.57 -1.36
C ARG A 72 -15.03 14.36 -1.03
N ALA A 73 -15.99 14.04 -1.89
CA ALA A 73 -16.85 12.86 -1.68
C ALA A 73 -16.05 11.54 -1.70
N LEU A 74 -14.96 11.48 -2.49
CA LEU A 74 -14.06 10.31 -2.54
C LEU A 74 -13.03 10.33 -1.41
N LEU A 75 -12.37 11.47 -1.20
CA LEU A 75 -11.15 11.59 -0.39
C LEU A 75 -11.41 12.04 1.06
N GLY A 76 -12.61 12.55 1.35
CA GLY A 76 -12.92 13.17 2.63
C GLY A 76 -12.42 14.62 2.76
N THR A 77 -11.58 15.08 1.84
CA THR A 77 -11.01 16.44 1.82
C THR A 77 -10.83 16.94 0.38
N ALA A 78 -10.86 18.23 0.17
CA ALA A 78 -10.54 18.90 -1.09
C ALA A 78 -10.38 20.41 -0.85
N ASP A 79 -10.03 21.17 -1.91
CA ASP A 79 -9.80 22.62 -1.80
C ASP A 79 -8.66 22.91 -0.81
N ARG A 80 -8.62 24.07 -0.23
CA ARG A 80 -7.55 24.53 0.70
C ARG A 80 -7.38 23.64 1.93
N GLU A 81 -8.43 22.90 2.31
CA GLU A 81 -8.41 21.98 3.44
C GLU A 81 -7.55 20.72 3.19
N ALA A 82 -7.37 20.33 1.92
CA ALA A 82 -6.63 19.13 1.58
C ALA A 82 -5.12 19.24 1.81
N ALA A 83 -4.53 20.40 1.56
CA ALA A 83 -3.08 20.58 1.62
C ALA A 83 -2.45 20.28 3.00
N PRO A 84 -2.97 20.79 4.13
CA PRO A 84 -2.44 20.45 5.44
C PRO A 84 -2.63 18.96 5.78
N VAL A 85 -3.72 18.32 5.32
CA VAL A 85 -3.99 16.90 5.55
C VAL A 85 -3.00 16.02 4.77
N VAL A 86 -2.74 16.37 3.50
CA VAL A 86 -1.72 15.70 2.66
C VAL A 86 -0.34 15.80 3.31
N THR A 87 0.05 16.99 3.75
CA THR A 87 1.34 17.23 4.41
C THR A 87 1.47 16.44 5.71
N ALA A 88 0.42 16.42 6.55
CA ALA A 88 0.41 15.67 7.80
C ALA A 88 0.57 14.17 7.57
N LEU A 89 -0.23 13.59 6.67
CA LEU A 89 -0.14 12.16 6.35
C LEU A 89 1.22 11.81 5.73
N ALA A 90 1.72 12.59 4.78
CA ALA A 90 3.03 12.33 4.16
C ALA A 90 4.16 12.33 5.19
N ARG A 91 4.16 13.26 6.15
CA ARG A 91 5.13 13.32 7.24
C ARG A 91 5.00 12.16 8.23
N GLU A 92 3.77 11.78 8.58
CA GLU A 92 3.51 10.60 9.40
C GLU A 92 4.11 9.35 8.76
N LEU A 93 3.85 9.14 7.47
CA LEU A 93 4.35 7.99 6.73
C LEU A 93 5.89 8.01 6.61
N ALA A 94 6.49 9.14 6.31
CA ALA A 94 7.94 9.30 6.26
C ALA A 94 8.61 9.05 7.63
N GLY A 95 7.93 9.36 8.72
CA GLY A 95 8.40 9.15 10.10
C GLY A 95 8.54 7.68 10.49
N THR A 96 8.01 6.73 9.71
CA THR A 96 8.12 5.28 10.00
C THR A 96 9.53 4.72 9.75
N GLY A 97 10.42 5.48 9.11
CA GLY A 97 11.81 5.08 8.80
C GLY A 97 11.95 3.92 7.80
N ALA A 98 10.91 3.12 7.64
CA ALA A 98 10.87 1.98 6.72
C ALA A 98 10.32 2.37 5.34
N LEU A 99 9.81 3.58 5.19
CA LEU A 99 9.11 4.06 4.02
C LEU A 99 9.82 5.25 3.38
N GLY A 100 10.11 5.13 2.08
CA GLY A 100 10.36 6.29 1.23
C GLY A 100 9.01 6.85 0.76
N VAL A 101 8.63 8.02 1.22
CA VAL A 101 7.47 8.76 0.68
C VAL A 101 7.98 10.02 0.02
N ALA A 102 7.74 10.17 -1.27
CA ALA A 102 8.14 11.36 -2.00
C ALA A 102 7.04 11.75 -2.99
N THR A 103 6.76 13.04 -3.05
CA THR A 103 5.81 13.61 -4.01
C THR A 103 6.51 14.68 -4.83
N ARG A 104 6.36 14.64 -6.13
CA ARG A 104 6.93 15.62 -7.04
C ARG A 104 5.93 15.98 -8.14
N VAL A 105 5.98 17.21 -8.54
CA VAL A 105 5.17 17.76 -9.65
C VAL A 105 6.09 18.29 -10.71
N TRP A 106 5.86 17.89 -11.96
CA TRP A 106 6.45 18.49 -13.14
C TRP A 106 5.35 19.21 -13.93
N SER A 107 5.64 20.43 -14.38
CA SER A 107 4.62 21.26 -15.00
C SER A 107 5.17 22.02 -16.21
N ARG A 108 4.33 22.14 -17.26
CA ARG A 108 4.52 23.08 -18.38
C ARG A 108 3.77 24.39 -18.14
N VAL A 109 2.80 24.39 -17.24
CA VAL A 109 2.00 25.56 -16.88
C VAL A 109 2.52 26.23 -15.61
N SER A 110 2.17 27.49 -15.41
CA SER A 110 2.51 28.21 -14.20
C SER A 110 1.66 27.74 -13.04
N VAL A 111 2.29 27.08 -12.07
CA VAL A 111 1.64 26.69 -10.80
C VAL A 111 1.58 27.89 -9.87
N LEU A 112 0.41 28.16 -9.28
CA LEU A 112 0.20 29.30 -8.39
C LEU A 112 1.12 29.23 -7.14
N PRO A 113 1.78 30.33 -6.76
CA PRO A 113 2.63 30.37 -5.57
C PRO A 113 1.90 29.88 -4.30
N ALA A 114 0.65 30.30 -4.13
CA ALA A 114 -0.17 29.90 -2.97
C ALA A 114 -0.42 28.38 -2.91
N PHE A 115 -0.48 27.71 -4.06
CA PHE A 115 -0.61 26.24 -4.10
C PHE A 115 0.72 25.58 -3.72
N GLN A 116 1.85 26.10 -4.21
CA GLN A 116 3.18 25.58 -3.87
C GLN A 116 3.48 25.79 -2.36
N GLU A 117 3.16 26.96 -1.82
CA GLU A 117 3.32 27.26 -0.40
C GLU A 117 2.46 26.39 0.51
N ALA A 118 1.26 25.99 0.04
CA ALA A 118 0.36 25.12 0.79
C ALA A 118 0.87 23.67 0.89
N LEU A 119 1.74 23.24 -0.02
CA LEU A 119 2.32 21.90 -0.09
C LEU A 119 3.85 21.93 0.04
N PRO A 120 4.40 22.30 1.20
CA PRO A 120 5.83 22.60 1.37
C PRO A 120 6.73 21.36 1.17
N ASP A 121 6.21 20.17 1.32
CA ASP A 121 6.96 18.92 1.16
C ASP A 121 6.85 18.36 -0.29
N VAL A 122 6.11 19.05 -1.18
CA VAL A 122 6.00 18.73 -2.60
C VAL A 122 6.96 19.60 -3.39
N ARG A 123 7.83 18.98 -4.20
CA ARG A 123 8.73 19.70 -5.08
C ARG A 123 8.09 19.93 -6.44
N PHE A 124 8.23 21.14 -6.96
CA PHE A 124 7.71 21.58 -8.27
C PHE A 124 8.87 21.87 -9.20
N ASP A 125 8.91 21.20 -10.34
CA ASP A 125 9.96 21.34 -11.35
C ASP A 125 9.34 21.56 -12.75
N PRO A 126 10.08 22.15 -13.68
CA PRO A 126 9.70 22.17 -15.10
C PRO A 126 9.51 20.75 -15.64
N MET A 127 8.63 20.58 -16.63
CA MET A 127 8.38 19.28 -17.26
C MET A 127 9.64 18.75 -17.93
N ASP A 128 10.16 17.63 -17.43
CA ASP A 128 11.29 16.89 -17.95
C ASP A 128 11.06 15.39 -17.73
N PRO A 129 10.67 14.62 -18.78
CA PRO A 129 10.41 13.19 -18.66
C PRO A 129 11.62 12.38 -18.19
N ALA A 130 12.83 12.76 -18.63
CA ALA A 130 14.05 12.04 -18.24
C ALA A 130 14.40 12.25 -16.76
N ALA A 131 14.22 13.48 -16.26
CA ALA A 131 14.38 13.80 -14.84
C ALA A 131 13.30 13.11 -13.99
N ALA A 132 12.08 12.95 -14.49
CA ALA A 132 11.01 12.23 -13.82
C ALA A 132 11.34 10.74 -13.66
N ASP A 133 11.82 10.08 -14.71
CA ASP A 133 12.25 8.67 -14.68
C ASP A 133 13.44 8.45 -13.72
N ALA A 134 14.44 9.34 -13.79
CA ALA A 134 15.60 9.27 -12.89
C ALA A 134 15.19 9.40 -11.42
N TRP A 135 14.28 10.33 -11.13
CA TRP A 135 13.78 10.54 -9.77
C TRP A 135 12.98 9.34 -9.24
N VAL A 136 12.09 8.76 -10.06
CA VAL A 136 11.31 7.58 -9.64
C VAL A 136 12.24 6.42 -9.31
N ARG A 137 13.26 6.18 -10.15
CA ARG A 137 14.27 5.15 -9.91
C ARG A 137 15.00 5.37 -8.58
N GLU A 138 15.44 6.59 -8.32
CA GLU A 138 16.13 6.96 -7.08
C GLU A 138 15.19 6.79 -5.86
N ALA A 139 14.00 7.37 -5.91
CA ALA A 139 13.03 7.37 -4.83
C ALA A 139 12.53 5.96 -4.46
N THR A 140 12.51 5.02 -5.43
CA THR A 140 12.14 3.62 -5.19
C THR A 140 13.34 2.70 -4.94
N GLY A 141 14.56 3.25 -4.95
CA GLY A 141 15.79 2.45 -4.86
C GLY A 141 15.93 1.44 -5.99
N GLY A 142 15.43 1.77 -7.18
CA GLY A 142 15.50 0.92 -8.37
C GLY A 142 14.35 -0.08 -8.54
N LEU A 143 13.37 -0.13 -7.63
CA LEU A 143 12.20 -1.01 -7.75
C LEU A 143 11.33 -0.65 -8.95
N ILE A 144 11.21 0.65 -9.25
CA ILE A 144 10.52 1.18 -10.42
C ILE A 144 11.53 1.97 -11.25
N GLU A 145 11.73 1.58 -12.48
CA GLU A 145 12.77 2.16 -13.35
C GLU A 145 12.35 3.45 -14.03
N ARG A 146 11.05 3.62 -14.29
CA ARG A 146 10.47 4.75 -15.02
C ARG A 146 9.17 5.17 -14.39
N LEU A 147 8.82 6.44 -14.61
CA LEU A 147 7.50 6.93 -14.26
C LEU A 147 6.44 6.09 -15.01
N PRO A 148 5.45 5.50 -14.34
CA PRO A 148 4.43 4.67 -14.97
C PRO A 148 3.38 5.49 -15.77
N LEU A 149 3.72 6.71 -16.14
CA LEU A 149 2.90 7.67 -16.91
C LEU A 149 3.62 8.01 -18.21
N GLU A 150 2.90 8.02 -19.33
CA GLU A 150 3.42 8.51 -20.59
C GLU A 150 3.27 10.04 -20.64
N ILE A 151 4.40 10.74 -20.57
CA ILE A 151 4.44 12.21 -20.69
C ILE A 151 4.51 12.57 -22.17
N THR A 152 3.43 13.12 -22.71
CA THR A 152 3.35 13.64 -24.08
C THR A 152 3.48 15.15 -24.11
N ASP A 153 3.48 15.74 -25.31
CA ASP A 153 3.48 17.21 -25.48
C ASP A 153 2.18 17.85 -24.95
N GLU A 154 1.10 17.10 -24.88
CA GLU A 154 -0.19 17.52 -24.35
C GLU A 154 -0.26 17.45 -22.81
N THR A 155 0.67 16.75 -22.16
CA THR A 155 0.74 16.66 -20.69
C THR A 155 1.17 18.00 -20.10
N LEU A 156 0.23 18.73 -19.52
CA LEU A 156 0.49 20.05 -18.91
C LEU A 156 1.08 19.93 -17.49
N LEU A 157 0.66 18.93 -16.74
CA LEU A 157 1.13 18.69 -15.38
C LEU A 157 1.18 17.19 -15.11
N ALA A 158 2.28 16.73 -14.53
CA ALA A 158 2.44 15.37 -14.03
C ALA A 158 2.73 15.41 -12.54
N LEU A 159 1.93 14.71 -11.74
CA LEU A 159 2.16 14.52 -10.32
C LEU A 159 2.49 13.05 -10.07
N ALA A 160 3.62 12.79 -9.44
CA ALA A 160 3.99 11.48 -8.99
C ALA A 160 4.08 11.44 -7.46
N ASN A 161 3.41 10.47 -6.88
CA ASN A 161 3.61 10.07 -5.51
C ASN A 161 4.22 8.66 -5.50
N VAL A 162 5.36 8.54 -4.85
CA VAL A 162 6.10 7.29 -4.75
C VAL A 162 6.08 6.85 -3.30
N LEU A 163 5.61 5.62 -3.07
CA LEU A 163 5.78 4.91 -1.83
C LEU A 163 6.63 3.68 -2.09
N ALA A 164 7.76 3.59 -1.40
CA ALA A 164 8.61 2.40 -1.41
C ALA A 164 8.77 1.90 0.02
N LEU A 165 8.50 0.63 0.25
CA LEU A 165 8.75 -0.01 1.52
C LEU A 165 9.98 -0.90 1.40
N LYS A 166 11.03 -0.54 2.16
CA LYS A 166 12.22 -1.34 2.40
C LYS A 166 12.37 -1.53 3.90
N ALA A 167 11.90 -2.63 4.41
CA ALA A 167 11.88 -2.88 5.84
C ALA A 167 12.36 -4.29 6.16
N ARG A 168 13.24 -4.42 7.14
CA ARG A 168 13.58 -5.72 7.72
C ARG A 168 12.50 -6.16 8.68
N TRP A 169 12.31 -7.47 8.82
CA TRP A 169 11.49 -7.97 9.92
C TRP A 169 12.16 -7.66 11.27
N GLU A 170 11.40 -7.29 12.27
CA GLU A 170 11.89 -7.24 13.67
C GLU A 170 12.50 -8.60 14.09
N LYS A 171 11.90 -9.67 13.60
CA LYS A 171 12.38 -11.05 13.77
C LYS A 171 12.35 -11.73 12.40
N PRO A 172 13.48 -11.88 11.71
CA PRO A 172 13.57 -12.55 10.41
C PRO A 172 13.11 -14.01 10.43
N PHE A 173 12.78 -14.55 9.25
CA PHE A 173 12.62 -15.99 9.08
C PHE A 173 13.99 -16.65 8.99
N GLU A 174 14.09 -17.85 9.49
CA GLU A 174 15.34 -18.65 9.43
C GLU A 174 15.41 -19.35 8.07
N ALA A 175 16.38 -19.02 7.23
CA ALA A 175 16.48 -19.54 5.85
C ALA A 175 16.51 -21.07 5.77
N TRP A 176 17.06 -21.75 6.77
CA TRP A 176 17.07 -23.22 6.83
C TRP A 176 15.69 -23.84 7.10
N ARG A 177 14.69 -23.03 7.47
CA ARG A 177 13.27 -23.44 7.62
C ARG A 177 12.43 -23.12 6.39
N THR A 178 13.04 -22.68 5.28
CA THR A 178 12.37 -22.50 4.00
C THR A 178 12.42 -23.79 3.20
N HIS A 179 11.26 -24.29 2.80
CA HIS A 179 11.13 -25.54 2.03
C HIS A 179 10.06 -25.38 0.96
N ASP A 180 10.14 -26.18 -0.09
CA ASP A 180 9.08 -26.24 -1.08
C ASP A 180 7.84 -26.93 -0.47
N LEU A 181 6.75 -26.18 -0.36
CA LEU A 181 5.45 -26.67 0.10
C LEU A 181 4.40 -26.43 -0.97
N PRO A 182 3.33 -27.26 -0.99
CA PRO A 182 2.27 -27.09 -2.00
C PRO A 182 1.50 -25.79 -1.76
N PHE A 183 1.26 -25.05 -2.85
CA PHE A 183 0.36 -23.90 -2.91
C PHE A 183 -0.73 -24.21 -3.95
N THR A 184 -1.98 -24.02 -3.56
CA THR A 184 -3.15 -24.18 -4.47
C THR A 184 -3.57 -22.79 -4.93
N ASP A 185 -3.42 -22.47 -6.21
CA ASP A 185 -3.80 -21.18 -6.77
C ASP A 185 -5.33 -21.00 -6.88
N ALA A 186 -5.76 -19.81 -7.30
CA ALA A 186 -7.17 -19.48 -7.47
C ALA A 186 -7.87 -20.33 -8.57
N ALA A 187 -7.12 -20.93 -9.50
CA ALA A 187 -7.62 -21.84 -10.52
C ALA A 187 -7.70 -23.29 -10.04
N GLY A 188 -7.21 -23.59 -8.82
CA GLY A 188 -7.12 -24.92 -8.25
C GLY A 188 -5.87 -25.70 -8.66
N THR A 189 -4.89 -25.06 -9.31
CA THR A 189 -3.62 -25.68 -9.67
C THR A 189 -2.71 -25.73 -8.47
N VAL A 190 -2.09 -26.89 -8.22
CA VAL A 190 -1.15 -27.08 -7.11
C VAL A 190 0.27 -27.06 -7.65
N ALA A 191 1.10 -26.20 -7.08
CA ALA A 191 2.52 -26.10 -7.38
C ALA A 191 3.36 -26.05 -6.10
N PRO A 192 4.57 -26.63 -6.09
CA PRO A 192 5.53 -26.43 -4.98
C PRO A 192 6.07 -25.01 -5.05
N VAL A 193 6.10 -24.32 -3.88
CA VAL A 193 6.62 -22.96 -3.77
C VAL A 193 7.52 -22.85 -2.54
N PRO A 194 8.63 -22.09 -2.60
CA PRO A 194 9.49 -21.83 -1.45
C PRO A 194 8.72 -21.16 -0.33
N THR A 195 8.47 -21.89 0.76
CA THR A 195 7.66 -21.46 1.89
C THR A 195 8.52 -21.35 3.13
N MET A 196 8.56 -20.15 3.67
CA MET A 196 9.26 -19.79 4.90
C MET A 196 8.42 -20.20 6.12
N VAL A 197 9.01 -20.94 7.05
CA VAL A 197 8.32 -21.40 8.26
C VAL A 197 8.85 -20.67 9.49
N LYS A 198 7.93 -20.17 10.33
CA LYS A 198 8.27 -19.41 11.54
C LYS A 198 7.25 -19.60 12.64
N ASP A 199 7.73 -19.59 13.89
CA ASP A 199 6.87 -19.48 15.04
C ASP A 199 6.61 -18.00 15.38
N VAL A 200 5.34 -17.66 15.61
CA VAL A 200 4.91 -16.31 16.03
C VAL A 200 4.20 -16.38 17.38
N PRO A 201 4.27 -15.34 18.20
CA PRO A 201 3.50 -15.26 19.44
C PRO A 201 2.00 -15.42 19.16
N PRO A 202 1.24 -16.16 19.99
CA PRO A 202 -0.22 -16.22 19.85
C PRO A 202 -0.89 -14.83 19.85
N ALA A 203 -0.28 -13.88 20.55
CA ALA A 203 -0.73 -12.49 20.57
C ALA A 203 -0.65 -11.80 19.20
N ASP A 204 0.16 -12.24 18.28
CA ASP A 204 0.32 -11.67 16.93
C ASP A 204 -0.52 -12.44 15.88
N ALA A 205 -1.41 -13.37 16.32
CA ALA A 205 -2.33 -14.10 15.46
C ALA A 205 -3.74 -14.16 16.05
N TRP A 206 -4.75 -13.96 15.23
CA TRP A 206 -6.17 -13.97 15.65
C TRP A 206 -7.09 -14.32 14.48
N THR A 207 -8.37 -14.50 14.76
CA THR A 207 -9.41 -14.61 13.73
C THR A 207 -10.29 -13.35 13.73
N ALA A 208 -10.67 -12.88 12.55
CA ALA A 208 -11.62 -11.80 12.36
C ALA A 208 -12.34 -11.99 11.01
N GLY A 209 -13.64 -11.68 10.94
CA GLY A 209 -14.41 -11.75 9.69
C GLY A 209 -14.38 -13.09 8.96
N GLY A 210 -14.13 -14.21 9.64
CA GLY A 210 -13.97 -15.53 9.04
C GLY A 210 -12.57 -15.78 8.43
N ALA A 211 -11.58 -14.94 8.72
CA ALA A 211 -10.20 -15.09 8.26
C ALA A 211 -9.23 -15.22 9.43
N TYR A 212 -8.11 -15.90 9.20
CA TYR A 212 -6.93 -15.78 10.06
C TYR A 212 -6.17 -14.51 9.71
N VAL A 213 -5.72 -13.79 10.72
CA VAL A 213 -4.83 -12.63 10.59
C VAL A 213 -3.56 -12.90 11.38
N VAL A 214 -2.41 -12.68 10.76
CA VAL A 214 -1.10 -12.76 11.40
C VAL A 214 -0.38 -11.44 11.19
N GLU A 215 0.04 -10.78 12.27
CA GLU A 215 0.79 -9.53 12.21
C GLU A 215 2.29 -9.79 12.38
N LEU A 216 3.08 -9.33 11.41
CA LEU A 216 4.54 -9.30 11.45
C LEU A 216 5.00 -7.85 11.53
N ARG A 217 5.91 -7.55 12.46
CA ARG A 217 6.45 -6.21 12.63
C ARG A 217 7.74 -6.03 11.85
N CYS A 218 7.89 -4.86 11.27
CA CYS A 218 9.15 -4.42 10.70
C CYS A 218 10.04 -3.80 11.78
N ALA A 219 11.35 -3.96 11.62
CA ALA A 219 12.34 -3.31 12.48
C ALA A 219 12.24 -1.79 12.36
N THR A 220 12.44 -1.09 13.47
CA THR A 220 12.48 0.37 13.51
C THR A 220 13.90 0.86 13.70
N GLU A 221 14.26 1.98 13.08
CA GLU A 221 15.52 2.67 13.38
C GLU A 221 15.48 3.27 14.80
N PRO A 222 16.60 3.32 15.50
CA PRO A 222 16.68 3.94 16.82
C PRO A 222 16.22 5.41 16.79
N GLY A 223 15.19 5.74 17.55
CA GLY A 223 14.59 7.07 17.58
C GLY A 223 13.57 7.36 16.47
N GLY A 224 13.25 6.37 15.63
CA GLY A 224 12.20 6.45 14.65
C GLY A 224 10.80 6.32 15.26
N GLY A 225 9.78 6.68 14.48
CA GLY A 225 8.38 6.45 14.81
C GLY A 225 7.98 4.97 14.84
N PRO A 226 6.69 4.66 15.05
CA PRO A 226 6.19 3.29 14.98
C PRO A 226 6.46 2.70 13.59
N GLY A 227 7.13 1.55 13.55
CA GLY A 227 7.48 0.86 12.32
C GLY A 227 6.26 0.37 11.54
N ALA A 228 6.47 0.07 10.26
CA ALA A 228 5.45 -0.58 9.46
C ALA A 228 5.12 -1.98 10.03
N ARG A 229 3.88 -2.41 9.84
CA ARG A 229 3.37 -3.73 10.21
C ARG A 229 2.78 -4.40 8.99
N VAL A 230 3.01 -5.68 8.85
CA VAL A 230 2.46 -6.48 7.76
C VAL A 230 1.45 -7.45 8.34
N ARG A 231 0.18 -7.33 7.95
CA ARG A 231 -0.86 -8.29 8.27
C ARG A 231 -1.07 -9.22 7.09
N LEU A 232 -0.88 -10.48 7.33
CA LEU A 232 -1.17 -11.57 6.43
C LEU A 232 -2.59 -12.05 6.74
N VAL A 233 -3.45 -12.12 5.73
CA VAL A 233 -4.88 -12.43 5.90
C VAL A 233 -5.24 -13.64 5.07
N LEU A 234 -5.60 -14.74 5.74
CA LEU A 234 -5.98 -15.99 5.10
C LEU A 234 -7.48 -16.23 5.30
N GLY A 235 -8.25 -16.03 4.23
CA GLY A 235 -9.68 -16.28 4.23
C GLY A 235 -10.05 -17.77 4.14
N GLU A 236 -11.34 -18.06 4.17
CA GLU A 236 -11.87 -19.39 3.83
C GLU A 236 -11.51 -19.75 2.38
N PRO A 237 -11.40 -21.04 2.04
CA PRO A 237 -11.19 -21.47 0.66
C PRO A 237 -12.24 -20.85 -0.29
N GLY A 238 -11.76 -20.25 -1.40
CA GLY A 238 -12.60 -19.56 -2.38
C GLY A 238 -13.03 -18.13 -2.01
N ALA A 239 -12.61 -17.60 -0.86
CA ALA A 239 -12.86 -16.20 -0.53
C ALA A 239 -11.98 -15.27 -1.39
N GLY A 240 -12.59 -14.27 -2.03
CA GLY A 240 -11.88 -13.31 -2.89
C GLY A 240 -11.31 -12.09 -2.14
N ALA A 241 -10.45 -11.36 -2.85
CA ALA A 241 -9.72 -10.19 -2.31
C ALA A 241 -10.61 -9.14 -1.65
N ALA A 242 -11.77 -8.81 -2.26
CA ALA A 242 -12.69 -7.80 -1.77
C ALA A 242 -13.29 -8.15 -0.39
N ARG A 243 -13.38 -9.43 -0.05
CA ARG A 243 -13.85 -9.90 1.27
C ARG A 243 -12.70 -10.01 2.27
N VAL A 244 -11.54 -10.45 1.83
CA VAL A 244 -10.41 -10.82 2.69
C VAL A 244 -9.58 -9.60 3.08
N LEU A 245 -9.20 -8.75 2.13
CA LEU A 245 -8.29 -7.63 2.37
C LEU A 245 -8.79 -6.62 3.42
N PRO A 246 -10.08 -6.24 3.47
CA PRO A 246 -10.58 -5.32 4.50
C PRO A 246 -10.38 -5.79 5.94
N VAL A 247 -10.31 -7.10 6.16
CA VAL A 247 -10.00 -7.66 7.49
C VAL A 247 -8.60 -7.26 7.96
N GLY A 248 -7.68 -7.02 7.03
CA GLY A 248 -6.29 -6.67 7.31
C GLY A 248 -6.10 -5.28 7.94
N TRP A 249 -7.00 -4.32 7.72
CA TRP A 249 -6.96 -3.02 8.40
C TRP A 249 -8.09 -2.82 9.42
N ALA A 250 -8.91 -3.86 9.63
CA ALA A 250 -9.90 -3.80 10.69
C ALA A 250 -9.21 -3.66 12.06
N PRO A 251 -9.82 -2.93 13.02
CA PRO A 251 -9.29 -2.77 14.35
C PRO A 251 -9.05 -4.14 15.02
N ARG A 252 -7.85 -4.33 15.58
CA ARG A 252 -7.51 -5.58 16.28
C ARG A 252 -8.48 -5.90 17.43
N ALA A 253 -9.05 -4.89 18.08
CA ALA A 253 -9.99 -5.07 19.17
C ALA A 253 -11.23 -5.92 18.80
N GLY A 254 -11.57 -6.01 17.51
CA GLY A 254 -12.63 -6.88 16.99
C GLY A 254 -12.19 -8.32 16.70
N GLY A 255 -10.91 -8.64 16.86
CA GLY A 255 -10.36 -9.97 16.60
C GLY A 255 -10.51 -10.92 17.79
N VAL A 256 -10.71 -12.21 17.50
CA VAL A 256 -10.79 -13.29 18.49
C VAL A 256 -9.42 -13.95 18.60
N PRO A 257 -8.77 -13.94 19.78
CA PRO A 257 -7.49 -14.62 20.00
C PRO A 257 -7.59 -16.13 19.74
N LEU A 258 -6.48 -16.72 19.28
CA LEU A 258 -6.39 -18.18 19.15
C LEU A 258 -6.11 -18.83 20.52
N ASP A 259 -6.91 -19.86 20.87
CA ASP A 259 -6.67 -20.65 22.08
C ASP A 259 -5.54 -21.67 21.85
N THR A 260 -4.30 -21.20 21.92
CA THR A 260 -3.09 -21.99 21.63
C THR A 260 -1.88 -21.47 22.42
N ASP A 261 -0.90 -22.34 22.65
CA ASP A 261 0.35 -21.97 23.33
C ASP A 261 1.40 -21.43 22.33
N ARG A 262 1.26 -21.78 21.03
CA ARG A 262 2.15 -21.37 19.95
C ARG A 262 1.43 -21.37 18.61
N VAL A 263 1.80 -20.42 17.75
CA VAL A 263 1.36 -20.38 16.35
C VAL A 263 2.58 -20.58 15.45
N THR A 264 2.50 -21.53 14.53
CA THR A 264 3.49 -21.72 13.46
C THR A 264 2.87 -21.30 12.14
N ILE A 265 3.54 -20.42 11.41
CA ILE A 265 3.10 -19.98 10.09
C ILE A 265 3.98 -20.55 8.99
N GLY A 266 3.37 -20.83 7.84
CA GLY A 266 4.05 -21.12 6.57
C GLY A 266 3.67 -20.03 5.58
N LEU A 267 4.63 -19.17 5.20
CA LEU A 267 4.45 -18.05 4.28
C LEU A 267 5.32 -18.24 3.05
N PRO A 268 4.75 -18.35 1.83
CA PRO A 268 5.56 -18.36 0.62
C PRO A 268 6.41 -17.10 0.48
N ARG A 269 7.64 -17.22 -0.06
CA ARG A 269 8.30 -16.08 -0.67
C ARG A 269 7.42 -15.54 -1.78
N LEU A 270 7.34 -14.25 -1.96
CA LEU A 270 6.53 -13.67 -3.02
C LEU A 270 7.11 -12.38 -3.59
N THR A 271 6.85 -12.17 -4.86
CA THR A 271 7.04 -10.90 -5.55
C THR A 271 5.79 -10.58 -6.33
N LEU A 272 5.18 -9.47 -6.01
CA LEU A 272 4.05 -8.93 -6.76
C LEU A 272 4.44 -7.59 -7.36
N ARG A 273 4.11 -7.38 -8.63
CA ARG A 273 4.27 -6.12 -9.34
C ARG A 273 3.02 -5.86 -10.15
N THR A 274 2.41 -4.71 -9.95
CA THR A 274 1.19 -4.34 -10.67
C THR A 274 1.28 -2.89 -11.13
N ARG A 275 0.93 -2.66 -12.39
CA ARG A 275 0.71 -1.33 -12.96
C ARG A 275 -0.78 -1.18 -13.22
N VAL A 276 -1.40 -0.21 -12.57
CA VAL A 276 -2.84 0.04 -12.62
C VAL A 276 -3.10 1.37 -13.34
N PRO A 277 -3.79 1.38 -14.49
CA PRO A 277 -4.30 2.59 -15.10
C PRO A 277 -5.56 3.04 -14.34
N VAL A 278 -5.37 3.83 -13.28
CA VAL A 278 -6.44 4.24 -12.35
C VAL A 278 -7.45 5.17 -13.02
N THR A 279 -7.04 5.94 -14.05
CA THR A 279 -7.91 6.89 -14.76
C THR A 279 -9.24 6.25 -15.17
N GLY A 280 -9.18 5.06 -15.79
CA GLY A 280 -10.38 4.32 -16.21
C GLY A 280 -11.27 3.86 -15.06
N GLN A 281 -10.74 3.82 -13.84
CA GLN A 281 -11.46 3.39 -12.63
C GLN A 281 -12.04 4.57 -11.85
N LEU A 282 -11.54 5.80 -12.06
CA LEU A 282 -11.98 6.99 -11.32
C LEU A 282 -13.48 7.25 -11.47
N ALA A 283 -14.05 6.99 -12.66
CA ALA A 283 -15.48 7.15 -12.90
C ALA A 283 -16.33 6.23 -12.01
N SER A 284 -15.92 4.98 -11.77
CA SER A 284 -16.60 4.02 -10.88
C SER A 284 -16.40 4.44 -9.40
N LEU A 285 -15.29 5.09 -9.08
CA LEU A 285 -15.03 5.67 -7.77
C LEU A 285 -15.78 6.99 -7.53
N GLY A 286 -16.53 7.49 -8.54
CA GLY A 286 -17.36 8.67 -8.44
C GLY A 286 -16.69 9.97 -8.89
N VAL A 287 -15.50 9.91 -9.49
CA VAL A 287 -14.78 11.07 -10.04
C VAL A 287 -14.96 11.10 -11.56
N ARG A 288 -15.69 12.08 -12.06
CA ARG A 288 -16.02 12.26 -13.48
C ARG A 288 -15.73 13.66 -13.98
N LEU A 289 -16.19 14.67 -13.24
CA LEU A 289 -16.02 16.08 -13.64
C LEU A 289 -14.56 16.48 -13.70
N ALA A 290 -13.76 16.03 -12.73
CA ALA A 290 -12.31 16.29 -12.68
C ALA A 290 -11.53 15.76 -13.90
N LEU A 291 -12.14 14.85 -14.69
CA LEU A 291 -11.56 14.26 -15.91
C LEU A 291 -11.96 15.00 -17.19
N THR A 292 -12.71 16.09 -17.11
CA THR A 292 -13.26 16.81 -18.26
C THR A 292 -12.75 18.25 -18.34
N ASP A 293 -12.90 18.88 -19.50
CA ASP A 293 -12.56 20.29 -19.70
C ASP A 293 -13.39 21.26 -18.84
N ALA A 294 -14.47 20.76 -18.20
CA ALA A 294 -15.28 21.53 -17.26
C ALA A 294 -14.75 21.46 -15.81
N ALA A 295 -13.61 20.80 -15.59
CA ALA A 295 -12.96 20.75 -14.29
C ALA A 295 -12.46 22.13 -13.85
N ASP A 296 -12.61 22.42 -12.56
CA ASP A 296 -12.12 23.66 -11.97
C ASP A 296 -10.93 23.38 -11.03
N PHE A 297 -9.74 23.57 -11.57
CA PHE A 297 -8.47 23.55 -10.84
C PHE A 297 -7.83 24.94 -10.72
N SER A 298 -8.65 25.98 -10.71
CA SER A 298 -8.20 27.38 -10.61
C SER A 298 -7.43 27.71 -9.34
N GLY A 299 -7.43 26.82 -8.34
CA GLY A 299 -6.57 26.93 -7.16
C GLY A 299 -5.15 26.38 -7.38
N LEU A 300 -4.90 25.67 -8.49
CA LEU A 300 -3.59 25.13 -8.85
C LEU A 300 -2.90 25.97 -9.94
N SER A 301 -3.63 26.34 -10.99
CA SER A 301 -3.14 27.14 -12.12
C SER A 301 -4.25 28.06 -12.64
N LEU A 302 -3.87 29.16 -13.31
CA LEU A 302 -4.81 30.00 -14.06
C LEU A 302 -5.15 29.40 -15.43
N GLU A 303 -4.36 28.46 -15.91
CA GLU A 303 -4.66 27.72 -17.14
C GLU A 303 -5.67 26.62 -16.86
N PRO A 304 -6.62 26.35 -17.77
CA PRO A 304 -7.56 25.25 -17.63
C PRO A 304 -6.82 23.91 -17.54
N LEU A 305 -7.15 23.12 -16.53
CA LEU A 305 -6.56 21.79 -16.29
C LEU A 305 -7.65 20.76 -16.03
N ALA A 306 -7.43 19.55 -16.51
CA ALA A 306 -8.18 18.36 -16.14
C ALA A 306 -7.20 17.23 -15.80
N ILE A 307 -7.68 16.26 -15.02
CA ILE A 307 -6.92 15.03 -14.80
C ILE A 307 -6.97 14.20 -16.09
N SER A 308 -5.85 14.07 -16.81
CA SER A 308 -5.76 13.27 -18.03
C SER A 308 -5.44 11.80 -17.71
N ASP A 309 -4.45 11.59 -16.86
CA ASP A 309 -3.96 10.27 -16.52
C ASP A 309 -3.62 10.13 -15.03
N VAL A 310 -4.03 9.00 -14.47
CA VAL A 310 -3.61 8.52 -13.15
C VAL A 310 -3.18 7.08 -13.29
N VAL A 311 -1.91 6.83 -13.10
CA VAL A 311 -1.33 5.49 -13.16
C VAL A 311 -0.60 5.22 -11.86
N GLN A 312 -0.82 4.04 -11.28
CA GLN A 312 -0.04 3.57 -10.16
C GLN A 312 0.76 2.33 -10.54
N GLU A 313 2.01 2.31 -10.18
CA GLU A 313 2.82 1.09 -10.16
C GLU A 313 3.24 0.79 -8.74
N ALA A 314 3.02 -0.45 -8.31
CA ALA A 314 3.39 -0.93 -7.00
C ALA A 314 4.19 -2.23 -7.11
N VAL A 315 5.17 -2.39 -6.22
CA VAL A 315 5.99 -3.59 -6.09
C VAL A 315 6.04 -3.99 -4.63
N LEU A 316 5.79 -5.27 -4.35
CA LEU A 316 5.89 -5.86 -3.03
C LEU A 316 6.71 -7.15 -3.13
N LYS A 317 7.82 -7.21 -2.40
CA LYS A 317 8.64 -8.42 -2.27
C LYS A 317 8.67 -8.83 -0.80
N ILE A 318 8.45 -10.11 -0.53
CA ILE A 318 8.53 -10.67 0.83
C ILE A 318 9.47 -11.87 0.78
N ALA A 319 10.50 -11.82 1.62
CA ALA A 319 11.51 -12.86 1.81
C ALA A 319 11.87 -12.98 3.30
N GLU A 320 12.84 -13.83 3.64
CA GLU A 320 13.21 -14.18 5.01
C GLU A 320 13.62 -12.98 5.86
N GLU A 321 14.36 -12.03 5.29
CA GLU A 321 14.92 -10.88 6.00
C GLU A 321 13.91 -9.73 6.17
N GLY A 322 12.90 -9.68 5.32
CA GLY A 322 11.96 -8.57 5.32
C GLY A 322 11.19 -8.39 4.03
N VAL A 323 10.67 -7.19 3.90
CA VAL A 323 10.16 -6.66 2.66
C VAL A 323 11.36 -6.03 1.94
N GLU A 324 11.82 -6.67 0.88
CA GLU A 324 13.06 -6.43 0.14
C GLU A 324 14.35 -6.59 0.96
N ALA A 325 15.03 -7.71 0.84
CA ALA A 325 16.12 -8.11 1.72
C ALA A 325 17.47 -8.31 1.04
N ALA A 326 18.54 -7.96 1.80
CA ALA A 326 19.90 -8.47 1.61
C ALA A 326 20.24 -9.43 2.76
N ALA A 327 20.87 -10.56 2.45
CA ALA A 327 21.11 -11.65 3.40
C ALA A 327 22.11 -11.30 4.52
N VAL A 328 21.72 -11.59 5.77
CA VAL A 328 22.61 -11.64 6.93
C VAL A 328 22.45 -13.00 7.62
N THR A 329 23.54 -13.75 7.77
CA THR A 329 23.54 -15.05 8.42
C THR A 329 23.73 -14.88 9.93
N VAL A 330 22.73 -15.27 10.73
CA VAL A 330 22.81 -15.31 12.21
C VAL A 330 22.72 -16.76 12.66
N VAL A 331 23.72 -17.23 13.39
CA VAL A 331 23.72 -18.57 14.00
C VAL A 331 23.27 -18.45 15.47
N ALA A 332 22.10 -19.01 15.80
CA ALA A 332 21.62 -19.08 17.17
C ALA A 332 21.75 -20.51 17.73
N MET A 333 22.38 -20.65 18.91
CA MET A 333 22.40 -21.92 19.65
C MET A 333 21.30 -21.95 20.73
N ARG A 334 20.61 -23.08 20.83
CA ARG A 334 19.55 -23.32 21.83
C ARG A 334 19.98 -24.33 22.87
N ALA A 335 19.73 -24.02 24.14
CA ALA A 335 19.84 -24.99 25.22
C ALA A 335 18.55 -25.83 25.29
N GLY A 336 18.68 -27.16 25.31
CA GLY A 336 17.54 -28.09 25.36
C GLY A 336 17.04 -28.33 26.77
N SER A 337 15.78 -28.04 27.07
CA SER A 337 15.02 -28.64 28.17
C SER A 337 13.87 -29.42 27.55
N ALA A 338 13.44 -30.51 28.22
CA ALA A 338 12.34 -31.35 27.73
C ALA A 338 11.04 -30.54 27.62
N PRO A 339 10.43 -30.49 26.41
CA PRO A 339 9.25 -29.67 26.19
C PRO A 339 8.02 -30.28 26.86
N ARG A 340 7.22 -29.43 27.53
CA ARG A 340 5.84 -29.77 27.86
C ARG A 340 5.04 -29.87 26.55
N PRO A 341 4.04 -30.79 26.46
CA PRO A 341 3.14 -30.82 25.30
C PRO A 341 2.49 -29.43 25.14
N GLN A 342 2.75 -28.79 24.03
CA GLN A 342 2.19 -27.47 23.70
C GLN A 342 1.12 -27.63 22.64
N ARG A 343 0.00 -26.92 22.77
CA ARG A 343 -1.00 -26.80 21.70
C ARG A 343 -0.41 -25.85 20.63
N VAL A 344 -0.14 -26.39 19.47
CA VAL A 344 0.41 -25.64 18.34
C VAL A 344 -0.68 -25.45 17.29
N HIS A 345 -0.95 -24.21 16.92
CA HIS A 345 -1.84 -23.89 15.82
C HIS A 345 -1.01 -23.58 14.57
N HIS A 346 -1.31 -24.26 13.45
CA HIS A 346 -0.62 -24.07 12.18
C HIS A 346 -1.48 -23.24 11.23
N ILE A 347 -0.92 -22.14 10.70
CA ILE A 347 -1.55 -21.31 9.68
C ILE A 347 -0.65 -21.37 8.44
N ALA A 348 -1.09 -22.11 7.41
CA ALA A 348 -0.39 -22.21 6.15
C ALA A 348 -1.04 -21.26 5.13
N PHE A 349 -0.25 -20.33 4.60
CA PHE A 349 -0.65 -19.48 3.48
C PHE A 349 -0.44 -20.25 2.18
N ASP A 350 -1.16 -21.34 2.04
CA ASP A 350 -1.05 -22.38 0.98
C ASP A 350 -2.10 -22.23 -0.13
N ARG A 351 -2.85 -21.16 -0.12
CA ARG A 351 -3.92 -20.80 -1.06
C ARG A 351 -4.04 -19.28 -1.16
N PRO A 352 -4.90 -18.72 -2.04
CA PRO A 352 -5.04 -17.27 -2.17
C PRO A 352 -5.19 -16.54 -0.83
N PHE A 353 -4.36 -15.52 -0.62
CA PHE A 353 -4.31 -14.77 0.65
C PHE A 353 -4.00 -13.29 0.43
N GLY A 354 -4.35 -12.48 1.41
CA GLY A 354 -4.10 -11.05 1.45
C GLY A 354 -2.81 -10.69 2.20
N VAL A 355 -2.15 -9.64 1.73
CA VAL A 355 -1.08 -8.96 2.44
C VAL A 355 -1.47 -7.49 2.58
N VAL A 356 -1.49 -6.98 3.80
CA VAL A 356 -1.79 -5.57 4.10
C VAL A 356 -0.62 -4.99 4.88
N VAL A 357 0.02 -3.98 4.30
CA VAL A 357 1.06 -3.22 4.97
C VAL A 357 0.44 -1.98 5.59
N LEU A 358 0.64 -1.80 6.88
CA LEU A 358 0.08 -0.73 7.69
C LEU A 358 1.17 0.19 8.22
N ALA A 359 0.88 1.48 8.30
CA ALA A 359 1.72 2.45 8.98
C ALA A 359 0.98 3.13 10.12
N GLY A 360 1.76 3.71 11.01
CA GLY A 360 1.24 4.48 12.14
C GLY A 360 0.55 3.61 13.19
N THR A 361 -0.13 4.27 14.10
CA THR A 361 -0.92 3.67 15.17
C THR A 361 -2.37 3.41 14.75
N GLU A 362 -2.84 4.11 13.71
CA GLU A 362 -4.23 4.15 13.24
C GLU A 362 -4.56 3.11 12.15
N ASP A 363 -3.64 2.18 11.86
CA ASP A 363 -3.82 1.13 10.85
C ASP A 363 -4.07 1.68 9.42
N THR A 364 -3.32 2.71 8.99
CA THR A 364 -3.41 3.26 7.63
C THR A 364 -2.87 2.26 6.60
N PRO A 365 -3.65 1.81 5.61
CA PRO A 365 -3.20 0.84 4.61
C PRO A 365 -2.28 1.50 3.57
N LEU A 366 -0.98 1.22 3.69
CA LEU A 366 0.06 1.67 2.77
C LEU A 366 0.02 0.91 1.47
N PHE A 367 0.08 -0.41 1.58
CA PHE A 367 -0.05 -1.35 0.47
C PHE A 367 -1.08 -2.40 0.81
N THR A 368 -1.77 -2.84 -0.22
CA THR A 368 -2.63 -4.01 -0.19
C THR A 368 -2.25 -4.91 -1.35
N ALA A 369 -2.12 -6.19 -1.09
CA ALA A 369 -1.79 -7.16 -2.11
C ALA A 369 -2.63 -8.43 -1.96
N TRP A 370 -2.95 -9.04 -3.08
CA TRP A 370 -3.65 -10.30 -3.18
C TRP A 370 -2.78 -11.29 -3.94
N GLN A 371 -2.36 -12.36 -3.28
CA GLN A 371 -1.63 -13.46 -3.91
C GLN A 371 -2.63 -14.51 -4.35
N ALA A 372 -2.94 -14.57 -5.64
CA ALA A 372 -3.92 -15.49 -6.20
C ALA A 372 -3.29 -16.69 -6.89
N GLU A 373 -2.17 -16.47 -7.56
CA GLU A 373 -1.42 -17.48 -8.33
C GLU A 373 -0.31 -18.08 -7.47
N ALA A 374 0.35 -19.14 -7.94
CA ALA A 374 1.55 -19.65 -7.28
C ALA A 374 2.63 -18.53 -7.25
N PRO A 375 3.15 -18.15 -6.06
CA PRO A 375 4.13 -17.08 -5.96
C PRO A 375 5.39 -17.35 -6.76
N ALA A 376 5.88 -16.32 -7.48
CA ALA A 376 7.21 -16.36 -8.08
C ALA A 376 8.28 -16.17 -6.99
N ASP A 377 9.33 -16.99 -7.04
CA ASP A 377 10.48 -16.83 -6.13
C ASP A 377 11.23 -15.54 -6.48
N PRO A 378 11.37 -14.57 -5.55
CA PRO A 378 12.14 -13.35 -5.79
C PRO A 378 13.64 -13.59 -6.00
N ASN A 379 14.11 -14.80 -5.71
CA ASN A 379 15.53 -15.20 -5.81
C ASN A 379 15.79 -16.16 -6.98
N ALA A 380 14.78 -16.44 -7.82
CA ALA A 380 14.91 -17.31 -9.00
C ALA A 380 15.54 -16.59 -10.20
#